data_4ceac38bdfccc6e4df2b81bc705f9279
#
_entry.id   4ceac38bdfccc6e4df2b81bc705f9279
#
_cell.length_a   1.000
_cell.length_b   1.000
_cell.length_c   1.000
_cell.angle_alpha   90.00
_cell.angle_beta   90.00
_cell.angle_gamma   90.00
#
_symmetry.space_group_name_H-M   'P 1'
#
loop_
_entity.id
_entity.type
_entity.pdbx_description
1 polymer ?
#
loop_
_entity_poly.entity_id
_entity_poly.type
_entity_poly.pdbx_seq_one_letter_code
_entity_poly.pdbx_strand_id
1 'polypeptide(L)'
;MCCVRVGQFLKAMLQVFGGECGSQMCRMNGDCAMFRSYGVDADNCDETCRAALEAEISPAQTAFLRNLQLKHVEGEYLFVHAGLRPGCALEGQSAEDLIWIRQPFLDSSQDWGYTVVHGHTTVAESDIRENRIDIDTGAVWMGQLTAMAFHGACREVIQT
;
A
#
# COMPACT_ATOMS: atom_id res chain seq x y z
N MET A 1 -0.24 -1.60 18.34
CA MET A 1 -1.01 -1.64 17.07
C MET A 1 -0.12 -1.02 16.01
N CYS A 2 0.52 -1.86 15.21
CA CYS A 2 1.47 -1.40 14.19
C CYS A 2 0.70 -1.23 12.88
N CYS A 3 0.70 -0.04 12.29
CA CYS A 3 0.09 0.19 11.00
C CYS A 3 1.13 -0.02 9.90
N VAL A 4 1.07 -1.14 9.23
CA VAL A 4 1.77 -1.34 7.97
C VAL A 4 0.91 -0.73 6.87
N ARG A 5 1.34 0.39 6.31
CA ARG A 5 0.74 0.91 5.08
C ARG A 5 1.73 1.75 4.30
N VAL A 6 2.46 1.10 3.41
CA VAL A 6 2.99 1.81 2.25
C VAL A 6 2.15 1.37 1.05
N GLY A 7 1.04 2.05 0.81
CA GLY A 7 0.29 1.91 -0.44
C GLY A 7 0.94 2.72 -1.56
N GLN A 8 0.42 2.57 -2.76
CA GLN A 8 0.85 3.30 -3.97
C GLN A 8 1.05 4.79 -3.71
N PHE A 9 0.11 5.40 -2.99
CA PHE A 9 0.12 6.80 -2.62
C PHE A 9 1.33 7.19 -1.77
N LEU A 10 1.66 6.40 -0.75
CA LEU A 10 2.81 6.67 0.12
C LEU A 10 4.14 6.44 -0.59
N LYS A 11 4.20 5.47 -1.53
CA LYS A 11 5.38 5.31 -2.37
C LYS A 11 5.55 6.50 -3.31
N ALA A 12 4.48 7.00 -3.91
CA ALA A 12 4.53 8.21 -4.74
C ALA A 12 5.07 9.39 -3.92
N MET A 13 4.61 9.60 -2.70
CA MET A 13 5.18 10.62 -1.82
C MET A 13 6.67 10.39 -1.53
N LEU A 14 7.08 9.16 -1.21
CA LEU A 14 8.50 8.84 -0.95
C LEU A 14 9.37 9.00 -2.21
N GLN A 15 8.83 8.71 -3.40
CA GLN A 15 9.50 8.95 -4.68
C GLN A 15 9.65 10.46 -4.97
N VAL A 16 8.62 11.25 -4.66
CA VAL A 16 8.72 12.72 -4.71
C VAL A 16 9.88 13.21 -3.84
N PHE A 17 10.02 12.73 -2.61
CA PHE A 17 11.14 13.05 -1.72
C PHE A 17 12.49 12.50 -2.19
N GLY A 18 12.49 11.42 -2.98
CA GLY A 18 13.69 10.81 -3.56
C GLY A 18 14.16 11.46 -4.87
N GLY A 19 13.42 12.42 -5.41
CA GLY A 19 13.74 13.04 -6.70
C GLY A 19 13.27 12.27 -7.92
N GLU A 20 12.45 11.25 -7.75
CA GLU A 20 11.94 10.37 -8.83
C GLU A 20 10.49 10.74 -9.23
N CYS A 21 10.20 12.00 -9.51
CA CYS A 21 8.88 12.40 -9.96
C CYS A 21 8.73 12.24 -11.48
N GLY A 22 7.96 11.22 -11.90
CA GLY A 22 7.52 11.05 -13.27
C GLY A 22 6.11 11.60 -13.47
N SER A 23 5.93 12.63 -14.28
CA SER A 23 4.68 13.38 -14.50
C SER A 23 3.47 12.53 -14.89
N GLN A 24 3.66 11.34 -15.43
CA GLN A 24 2.60 10.46 -15.89
C GLN A 24 2.03 9.56 -14.78
N MET A 25 2.84 9.15 -13.83
CA MET A 25 2.43 8.29 -12.72
C MET A 25 1.64 9.07 -11.64
N CYS A 26 1.99 10.33 -11.40
CA CYS A 26 1.26 11.21 -10.49
C CYS A 26 -0.21 11.41 -10.88
N ARG A 27 -0.53 11.44 -12.17
CA ARG A 27 -1.91 11.69 -12.66
C ARG A 27 -2.83 10.48 -12.50
N MET A 28 -2.30 9.28 -12.53
CA MET A 28 -3.10 8.05 -12.55
C MET A 28 -3.53 7.57 -11.15
N ASN A 29 -2.81 7.94 -10.09
CA ASN A 29 -2.99 7.38 -8.75
C ASN A 29 -3.65 8.33 -7.75
N GLY A 30 -4.24 9.45 -8.21
CA GLY A 30 -4.90 10.43 -7.31
C GLY A 30 -3.92 11.40 -6.63
N ASP A 31 -2.65 11.38 -7.00
CA ASP A 31 -1.60 12.21 -6.41
C ASP A 31 -1.88 13.72 -6.58
N CYS A 32 -2.54 14.10 -7.69
CA CYS A 32 -2.97 15.49 -7.91
C CYS A 32 -3.92 16.01 -6.81
N ALA A 33 -4.79 15.16 -6.26
CA ALA A 33 -5.66 15.55 -5.15
C ALA A 33 -4.86 15.81 -3.87
N MET A 34 -3.80 15.02 -3.65
CA MET A 34 -2.88 15.22 -2.54
C MET A 34 -2.12 16.54 -2.68
N PHE A 35 -1.50 16.82 -3.82
CA PHE A 35 -0.80 18.09 -4.06
C PHE A 35 -1.71 19.27 -3.77
N ARG A 36 -2.94 19.24 -4.29
CA ARG A 36 -3.93 20.29 -4.04
C ARG A 36 -4.31 20.40 -2.57
N SER A 37 -4.32 19.30 -1.80
CA SER A 37 -4.60 19.36 -0.36
C SER A 37 -3.51 20.09 0.45
N TYR A 38 -2.30 20.18 -0.09
CA TYR A 38 -1.20 20.98 0.42
C TYR A 38 -1.11 22.37 -0.24
N GLY A 39 -2.11 22.76 -1.03
CA GLY A 39 -2.10 24.05 -1.73
C GLY A 39 -1.19 24.13 -2.96
N VAL A 40 -0.66 22.98 -3.41
CA VAL A 40 0.24 22.89 -4.55
C VAL A 40 -0.54 22.63 -5.82
N ASP A 41 -0.33 23.44 -6.87
CA ASP A 41 -0.90 23.20 -8.19
C ASP A 41 -0.22 21.99 -8.85
N ALA A 42 -1.02 20.99 -9.17
CA ALA A 42 -0.56 19.71 -9.72
C ALA A 42 -0.79 19.57 -11.23
N ASP A 43 -1.21 20.63 -11.92
CA ASP A 43 -1.58 20.52 -13.34
C ASP A 43 -0.36 20.22 -14.24
N ASN A 44 0.84 20.58 -13.80
CA ASN A 44 2.09 20.34 -14.53
C ASN A 44 3.11 19.44 -13.82
N CYS A 45 2.79 18.80 -12.72
CA CYS A 45 3.57 17.87 -11.91
C CYS A 45 5.07 17.76 -12.31
N ASP A 46 5.83 18.85 -12.14
CA ASP A 46 7.23 19.00 -12.46
C ASP A 46 8.09 19.16 -11.19
N GLU A 47 9.36 19.45 -11.36
CA GLU A 47 10.31 19.71 -10.26
C GLU A 47 9.84 20.86 -9.34
N THR A 48 9.13 21.85 -9.88
CA THR A 48 8.61 22.99 -9.13
C THR A 48 7.50 22.55 -8.18
N CYS A 49 6.59 21.69 -8.64
CA CYS A 49 5.52 21.11 -7.81
C CYS A 49 6.11 20.26 -6.68
N ARG A 50 7.18 19.51 -6.96
CA ARG A 50 7.89 18.72 -5.96
C ARG A 50 8.48 19.60 -4.86
N ALA A 51 9.23 20.62 -5.25
CA ALA A 51 9.85 21.55 -4.30
C ALA A 51 8.79 22.29 -3.45
N ALA A 52 7.67 22.67 -4.06
CA ALA A 52 6.55 23.28 -3.35
C ALA A 52 5.92 22.32 -2.34
N LEU A 53 5.68 21.06 -2.71
CA LEU A 53 5.15 20.05 -1.80
C LEU A 53 6.12 19.77 -0.63
N GLU A 54 7.42 19.64 -0.92
CA GLU A 54 8.45 19.43 0.11
C GLU A 54 8.48 20.57 1.14
N ALA A 55 8.20 21.81 0.70
CA ALA A 55 8.14 22.98 1.59
C ALA A 55 6.91 22.97 2.51
N GLU A 56 5.78 22.42 2.06
CA GLU A 56 4.53 22.38 2.80
C GLU A 56 4.44 21.17 3.76
N ILE A 57 5.15 20.09 3.49
CA ILE A 57 5.14 18.90 4.34
C ILE A 57 6.00 19.13 5.58
N SER A 58 5.39 18.97 6.75
CA SER A 58 6.12 19.15 8.01
C SER A 58 7.21 18.08 8.22
N PRO A 59 8.29 18.41 8.97
CA PRO A 59 9.31 17.43 9.33
C PRO A 59 8.76 16.19 10.04
N ALA A 60 7.69 16.34 10.83
CA ALA A 60 7.04 15.23 11.52
C ALA A 60 6.35 14.29 10.54
N GLN A 61 5.66 14.81 9.53
CA GLN A 61 5.04 14.00 8.46
C GLN A 61 6.10 13.28 7.63
N THR A 62 7.18 13.97 7.26
CA THR A 62 8.31 13.37 6.55
C THR A 62 8.94 12.24 7.35
N ALA A 63 9.18 12.44 8.65
CA ALA A 63 9.72 11.41 9.53
C ALA A 63 8.77 10.21 9.65
N PHE A 64 7.47 10.45 9.78
CA PHE A 64 6.46 9.39 9.79
C PHE A 64 6.52 8.54 8.53
N LEU A 65 6.51 9.17 7.36
CA LEU A 65 6.52 8.49 6.06
C LEU A 65 7.79 7.66 5.86
N ARG A 66 8.95 8.18 6.25
CA ARG A 66 10.24 7.47 6.14
C ARG A 66 10.37 6.28 7.08
N ASN A 67 9.62 6.27 8.18
CA ASN A 67 9.64 5.18 9.16
C ASN A 67 8.56 4.12 8.92
N LEU A 68 7.76 4.23 7.86
CA LEU A 68 6.77 3.23 7.50
C LEU A 68 7.43 1.92 7.09
N GLN A 69 6.86 0.81 7.55
CA GLN A 69 7.31 -0.53 7.19
C GLN A 69 6.58 -1.02 5.95
N LEU A 70 7.28 -1.73 5.07
CA LEU A 70 6.70 -2.34 3.86
C LEU A 70 5.92 -3.60 4.16
N LYS A 71 6.26 -4.28 5.25
CA LYS A 71 5.63 -5.53 5.71
C LYS A 71 5.68 -5.62 7.22
N HIS A 72 4.77 -6.37 7.80
CA HIS A 72 4.71 -6.63 9.25
C HIS A 72 4.26 -8.07 9.51
N VAL A 73 4.94 -8.75 10.42
CA VAL A 73 4.56 -10.10 10.87
C VAL A 73 3.97 -10.00 12.27
N GLU A 74 2.80 -10.56 12.47
CA GLU A 74 2.16 -10.69 13.77
C GLU A 74 1.54 -12.09 13.89
N GLY A 75 2.14 -12.94 14.74
CA GLY A 75 1.73 -14.34 14.88
C GLY A 75 1.83 -15.10 13.57
N GLU A 76 0.72 -15.68 13.12
CA GLU A 76 0.61 -16.45 11.87
C GLU A 76 0.30 -15.59 10.64
N TYR A 77 0.23 -14.26 10.80
CA TYR A 77 -0.13 -13.34 9.74
C TYR A 77 1.04 -12.49 9.28
N LEU A 78 1.14 -12.32 7.97
CA LEU A 78 2.03 -11.35 7.32
C LEU A 78 1.18 -10.29 6.64
N PHE A 79 1.32 -9.06 7.07
CA PHE A 79 0.65 -7.91 6.49
C PHE A 79 1.56 -7.23 5.47
N VAL A 80 1.02 -6.98 4.27
CA VAL A 80 1.74 -6.31 3.17
C VAL A 80 0.72 -5.54 2.32
N HIS A 81 1.16 -4.54 1.54
CA HIS A 81 0.21 -3.79 0.71
C HIS A 81 -0.32 -4.62 -0.46
N ALA A 82 0.55 -5.14 -1.33
CA ALA A 82 0.13 -5.81 -2.56
C ALA A 82 0.32 -7.34 -2.52
N GLY A 83 1.46 -7.84 -2.08
CA GLY A 83 1.73 -9.27 -2.02
C GLY A 83 3.22 -9.61 -1.99
N LEU A 84 3.52 -10.84 -2.35
CA LEU A 84 4.87 -11.43 -2.34
C LEU A 84 5.20 -12.06 -3.68
N ARG A 85 6.46 -11.99 -4.10
CA ARG A 85 6.94 -12.71 -5.28
C ARG A 85 7.11 -14.19 -4.97
N PRO A 86 6.41 -15.10 -5.68
CA PRO A 86 6.61 -16.53 -5.50
C PRO A 86 8.04 -16.98 -5.78
N GLY A 87 8.50 -17.97 -5.01
CA GLY A 87 9.87 -18.50 -5.10
C GLY A 87 10.95 -17.60 -4.44
N CYS A 88 10.57 -16.46 -3.86
CA CYS A 88 11.49 -15.57 -3.16
C CYS A 88 11.22 -15.64 -1.65
N ALA A 89 12.28 -15.75 -0.84
CA ALA A 89 12.17 -15.69 0.62
C ALA A 89 11.69 -14.31 1.09
N LEU A 90 11.08 -14.24 2.27
CA LEU A 90 10.50 -13.01 2.81
C LEU A 90 11.52 -11.86 2.93
N GLU A 91 12.75 -12.17 3.28
CA GLU A 91 13.86 -11.22 3.41
C GLU A 91 14.37 -10.71 2.07
N GLY A 92 14.18 -11.51 1.01
CA GLY A 92 14.58 -11.17 -0.36
C GLY A 92 13.52 -10.47 -1.19
N GLN A 93 12.33 -10.22 -0.63
CA GLN A 93 11.25 -9.54 -1.35
C GLN A 93 11.63 -8.09 -1.66
N SER A 94 11.43 -7.68 -2.91
CA SER A 94 11.70 -6.30 -3.31
C SER A 94 10.61 -5.34 -2.80
N ALA A 95 10.97 -4.08 -2.55
CA ALA A 95 9.99 -3.05 -2.22
C ALA A 95 8.94 -2.89 -3.33
N GLU A 96 9.35 -3.07 -4.59
CA GLU A 96 8.47 -3.01 -5.76
C GLU A 96 7.39 -4.09 -5.69
N ASP A 97 7.77 -5.36 -5.43
CA ASP A 97 6.81 -6.45 -5.32
C ASP A 97 5.86 -6.25 -4.13
N LEU A 98 6.39 -5.88 -2.97
CA LEU A 98 5.56 -5.65 -1.77
C LEU A 98 4.47 -4.59 -1.98
N ILE A 99 4.67 -3.64 -2.92
CA ILE A 99 3.76 -2.50 -3.15
C ILE A 99 2.90 -2.67 -4.41
N TRP A 100 3.40 -3.38 -5.45
CA TRP A 100 2.77 -3.35 -6.77
C TRP A 100 2.37 -4.71 -7.34
N ILE A 101 2.86 -5.82 -6.79
CA ILE A 101 2.65 -7.13 -7.39
C ILE A 101 1.14 -7.47 -7.45
N ARG A 102 0.76 -8.07 -8.57
CA ARG A 102 -0.54 -8.75 -8.73
C ARG A 102 -0.26 -10.19 -9.08
N GLN A 103 -0.22 -10.56 -10.38
CA GLN A 103 0.36 -11.82 -10.78
C GLN A 103 1.90 -11.74 -10.72
N PRO A 104 2.58 -12.84 -10.39
CA PRO A 104 2.04 -14.19 -10.13
C PRO A 104 1.59 -14.45 -8.68
N PHE A 105 1.57 -13.44 -7.78
CA PHE A 105 1.18 -13.64 -6.37
C PHE A 105 -0.27 -14.13 -6.24
N LEU A 106 -1.21 -13.48 -6.93
CA LEU A 106 -2.64 -13.79 -6.83
C LEU A 106 -2.99 -15.20 -7.31
N ASP A 107 -2.20 -15.75 -8.24
CA ASP A 107 -2.39 -17.09 -8.80
C ASP A 107 -1.62 -18.17 -8.01
N SER A 108 -0.78 -17.77 -7.05
CA SER A 108 0.10 -18.68 -6.32
C SER A 108 -0.65 -19.40 -5.19
N SER A 109 -0.45 -20.72 -5.12
CA SER A 109 -0.81 -21.55 -3.97
C SER A 109 0.36 -21.82 -3.03
N GLN A 110 1.47 -21.08 -3.17
CA GLN A 110 2.66 -21.24 -2.33
C GLN A 110 2.30 -21.05 -0.86
N ASP A 111 2.78 -21.97 -0.01
CA ASP A 111 2.82 -21.77 1.42
C ASP A 111 3.96 -20.80 1.76
N TRP A 112 3.63 -19.68 2.38
CA TRP A 112 4.57 -18.65 2.79
C TRP A 112 5.08 -18.85 4.24
N GLY A 113 4.56 -19.86 4.96
CA GLY A 113 4.70 -19.99 6.40
C GLY A 113 3.83 -18.99 7.19
N TYR A 114 3.04 -18.18 6.49
CA TYR A 114 2.11 -17.18 7.01
C TYR A 114 0.86 -17.10 6.15
N THR A 115 -0.26 -16.69 6.73
CA THR A 115 -1.39 -16.19 5.95
C THR A 115 -1.12 -14.72 5.58
N VAL A 116 -0.94 -14.44 4.28
CA VAL A 116 -0.62 -13.09 3.80
C VAL A 116 -1.89 -12.24 3.72
N VAL A 117 -1.99 -11.20 4.54
CA VAL A 117 -3.09 -10.22 4.49
C VAL A 117 -2.67 -9.05 3.63
N HIS A 118 -3.43 -8.79 2.58
CA HIS A 118 -3.08 -7.78 1.56
C HIS A 118 -4.31 -7.04 1.01
N GLY A 119 -4.06 -6.09 0.12
CA GLY A 119 -5.04 -5.36 -0.67
C GLY A 119 -4.51 -5.08 -2.08
N HIS A 120 -4.57 -3.83 -2.54
CA HIS A 120 -4.05 -3.34 -3.82
C HIS A 120 -4.80 -3.83 -5.07
N THR A 121 -5.32 -5.03 -5.06
CA THR A 121 -6.13 -5.57 -6.15
C THR A 121 -7.56 -5.64 -5.67
N THR A 122 -8.38 -4.72 -6.15
CA THR A 122 -9.77 -4.60 -5.69
C THR A 122 -10.57 -5.85 -6.00
N VAL A 123 -11.26 -6.35 -4.98
CA VAL A 123 -12.18 -7.49 -5.04
C VAL A 123 -13.59 -7.04 -4.61
N ALA A 124 -14.63 -7.71 -5.09
CA ALA A 124 -16.01 -7.37 -4.74
C ALA A 124 -16.34 -7.70 -3.27
N GLU A 125 -15.76 -8.80 -2.76
CA GLU A 125 -15.83 -9.25 -1.37
C GLU A 125 -14.46 -9.74 -0.95
N SER A 126 -14.18 -9.76 0.35
CA SER A 126 -12.87 -10.26 0.85
C SER A 126 -12.58 -11.67 0.33
N ASP A 127 -11.46 -11.85 -0.37
CA ASP A 127 -11.02 -13.15 -0.92
C ASP A 127 -10.14 -13.86 0.12
N ILE A 128 -10.74 -14.82 0.82
CA ILE A 128 -10.09 -15.60 1.89
C ILE A 128 -9.65 -16.95 1.34
N ARG A 129 -8.34 -17.17 1.29
CA ARG A 129 -7.72 -18.44 0.86
C ARG A 129 -6.86 -19.02 1.98
N GLU A 130 -6.34 -20.22 1.74
CA GLU A 130 -5.47 -20.89 2.72
C GLU A 130 -4.18 -20.10 2.99
N ASN A 131 -3.59 -19.52 1.95
CA ASN A 131 -2.30 -18.83 2.00
C ASN A 131 -2.38 -17.30 2.00
N ARG A 132 -3.56 -16.70 1.76
CA ARG A 132 -3.73 -15.24 1.69
C ARG A 132 -5.17 -14.77 1.96
N ILE A 133 -5.29 -13.52 2.32
CA ILE A 133 -6.56 -12.82 2.53
C ILE A 133 -6.47 -11.46 1.85
N ASP A 134 -7.33 -11.20 0.86
CA ASP A 134 -7.49 -9.89 0.25
C ASP A 134 -8.66 -9.15 0.92
N ILE A 135 -8.39 -7.95 1.43
CA ILE A 135 -9.39 -7.10 2.10
C ILE A 135 -9.65 -5.78 1.37
N ASP A 136 -9.13 -5.60 0.16
CA ASP A 136 -9.35 -4.39 -0.63
C ASP A 136 -10.66 -4.47 -1.40
N THR A 137 -11.73 -4.04 -0.78
CA THR A 137 -13.06 -3.99 -1.40
C THR A 137 -13.34 -2.68 -2.14
N GLY A 138 -12.28 -1.90 -2.45
CA GLY A 138 -12.37 -0.74 -3.33
C GLY A 138 -13.11 0.44 -2.73
N ALA A 139 -12.82 0.82 -1.49
CA ALA A 139 -13.54 1.89 -0.77
C ALA A 139 -13.70 3.19 -1.60
N VAL A 140 -12.68 3.56 -2.38
CA VAL A 140 -12.70 4.77 -3.22
C VAL A 140 -13.67 4.67 -4.40
N TRP A 141 -13.84 3.46 -4.96
CA TRP A 141 -14.62 3.24 -6.18
C TRP A 141 -15.98 2.61 -5.89
N MET A 142 -16.01 1.67 -4.93
CA MET A 142 -17.20 0.89 -4.60
C MET A 142 -17.92 1.44 -3.37
N GLY A 143 -17.30 2.37 -2.63
CA GLY A 143 -17.85 2.93 -1.40
C GLY A 143 -17.84 1.99 -0.20
N GLN A 144 -17.24 0.80 -0.33
CA GLN A 144 -17.20 -0.22 0.73
C GLN A 144 -15.79 -0.31 1.33
N LEU A 145 -15.65 0.08 2.58
CA LEU A 145 -14.41 -0.08 3.33
C LEU A 145 -14.48 -1.38 4.15
N THR A 146 -13.48 -2.23 3.98
CA THR A 146 -13.34 -3.48 4.74
C THR A 146 -12.17 -3.40 5.72
N ALA A 147 -12.42 -3.80 6.94
CA ALA A 147 -11.42 -4.08 7.95
C ALA A 147 -11.56 -5.54 8.42
N MET A 148 -10.50 -6.11 8.95
CA MET A 148 -10.53 -7.44 9.55
C MET A 148 -9.89 -7.41 10.93
N ALA A 149 -10.60 -7.91 11.92
CA ALA A 149 -10.08 -8.13 13.26
C ALA A 149 -9.60 -9.58 13.39
N PHE A 150 -8.44 -9.76 14.01
CA PHE A 150 -7.81 -11.06 14.25
C PHE A 150 -7.74 -11.32 15.76
N HIS A 151 -8.28 -12.45 16.21
CA HIS A 151 -8.25 -12.92 17.60
C HIS A 151 -7.72 -14.35 17.62
N GLY A 152 -6.40 -14.53 17.58
CA GLY A 152 -5.78 -15.83 17.33
C GLY A 152 -6.21 -16.37 15.96
N ALA A 153 -6.79 -17.56 15.91
CA ALA A 153 -7.30 -18.16 14.68
C ALA A 153 -8.67 -17.61 14.23
N CYS A 154 -9.36 -16.87 15.09
CA CYS A 154 -10.66 -16.29 14.74
C CYS A 154 -10.47 -15.00 13.95
N ARG A 155 -11.30 -14.82 12.91
CA ARG A 155 -11.30 -13.66 12.03
C ARG A 155 -12.70 -13.06 11.98
N GLU A 156 -12.79 -11.75 12.08
CA GLU A 156 -14.05 -11.02 11.96
C GLU A 156 -13.91 -9.96 10.88
N VAL A 157 -14.79 -10.00 9.90
CA VAL A 157 -14.87 -8.99 8.83
C VAL A 157 -15.78 -7.87 9.29
N ILE A 158 -15.31 -6.62 9.21
CA ILE A 158 -16.04 -5.41 9.54
C ILE A 158 -16.13 -4.57 8.28
N GLN A 159 -17.34 -4.25 7.84
CA GLN A 159 -17.58 -3.47 6.60
C GLN A 159 -18.52 -2.30 6.85
N THR A 160 -18.35 -1.23 6.07
CA THR A 160 -19.25 -0.07 6.09
C THR A 160 -20.30 -0.16 5.00
#